data_ed6def09b7c87651815358de35ae2fc1
#
_entry.id   ed6def09b7c87651815358de35ae2fc1
#
_cell.length_a   1.000
_cell.length_b   1.000
_cell.length_c   1.000
_cell.angle_alpha   90.00
_cell.angle_beta   90.00
_cell.angle_gamma   90.00
#
_symmetry.space_group_name_H-M   'P 1'
#
loop_
_entity.id
_entity.type
_entity.pdbx_description
1 polymer ?
#
loop_
_entity_poly.entity_id
_entity_poly.type
_entity_poly.pdbx_seq_one_letter_code
_entity_poly.pdbx_strand_id
1 'polypeptide(L)'
;RRQRQMCIRDSTIIVALGSVVGTLKDVVDERRAQGEKIGVLSICSFRPFPFEAVGNALKNAKTIISFEKAFQVGIGGIVSSHIFHSLRDIDPDLHPDLYEVIAGLGGRNITKHSIHDMLDSAQKNELEPLTFLDLDRTLVEAELERQETVRRSGPMAENMLRDVNTRANQAANARNN
;
A
#
# COMPACT_ATOMS: atom_id res chain seq x y z
N ARG A 1 -23.00 -7.96 16.51
CA ARG A 1 -21.70 -7.90 17.20
C ARG A 1 -21.27 -6.45 17.21
N ARG A 2 -21.17 -5.83 18.39
CA ARG A 2 -20.81 -4.41 18.53
C ARG A 2 -19.38 -4.22 18.05
N GLN A 3 -19.19 -3.40 17.01
CA GLN A 3 -17.91 -2.72 16.78
C GLN A 3 -17.58 -1.97 18.07
N ARG A 4 -16.50 -2.35 18.73
CA ARG A 4 -15.99 -1.58 19.88
C ARG A 4 -15.35 -0.32 19.30
N GLN A 5 -16.15 0.74 19.21
CA GLN A 5 -15.64 2.08 18.95
C GLN A 5 -14.73 2.47 20.10
N MET A 6 -13.46 2.61 19.85
CA MET A 6 -12.54 3.26 20.78
C MET A 6 -12.46 4.73 20.38
N CYS A 7 -13.15 5.58 21.13
CA CYS A 7 -13.11 7.03 20.99
C CYS A 7 -11.92 7.58 21.79
N ILE A 8 -10.72 7.61 21.24
CA ILE A 8 -9.60 8.36 21.85
C ILE A 8 -8.67 8.84 20.72
N ARG A 9 -8.36 10.14 20.74
CA ARG A 9 -7.46 10.84 19.81
C ARG A 9 -6.02 10.28 19.73
N ASP A 10 -5.65 9.32 20.56
CA ASP A 10 -4.30 8.73 20.61
C ASP A 10 -4.29 7.25 20.18
N SER A 11 -5.21 6.85 19.32
CA SER A 11 -5.34 5.46 18.90
C SER A 11 -4.84 5.23 17.49
N THR A 12 -4.17 4.11 17.29
CA THR A 12 -3.86 3.58 15.95
C THR A 12 -5.02 2.69 15.50
N ILE A 13 -5.55 2.92 14.30
CA ILE A 13 -6.59 2.09 13.70
C ILE A 13 -6.08 1.46 12.41
N ILE A 14 -6.05 0.13 12.39
CA ILE A 14 -5.74 -0.63 11.17
C ILE A 14 -7.04 -0.84 10.41
N VAL A 15 -7.07 -0.43 9.15
CA VAL A 15 -8.21 -0.64 8.25
C VAL A 15 -7.86 -1.73 7.26
N ALA A 16 -8.67 -2.77 7.21
CA ALA A 16 -8.43 -3.89 6.30
C ALA A 16 -9.73 -4.54 5.84
N LEU A 17 -9.64 -5.30 4.76
CA LEU A 17 -10.75 -6.13 4.28
C LEU A 17 -10.28 -7.56 3.99
N GLY A 18 -11.20 -8.52 4.12
CA GLY A 18 -10.96 -9.92 3.78
C GLY A 18 -10.34 -10.74 4.91
N SER A 19 -9.66 -11.83 4.54
CA SER A 19 -9.20 -12.85 5.50
C SER A 19 -8.13 -12.36 6.48
N VAL A 20 -7.30 -11.40 6.07
CA VAL A 20 -6.24 -10.85 6.93
C VAL A 20 -6.77 -10.21 8.21
N VAL A 21 -8.03 -9.79 8.21
CA VAL A 21 -8.69 -9.21 9.40
C VAL A 21 -8.65 -10.17 10.61
N GLY A 22 -8.67 -11.48 10.38
CA GLY A 22 -8.54 -12.47 11.46
C GLY A 22 -7.17 -12.34 12.16
N THR A 23 -6.09 -12.39 11.40
CA THR A 23 -4.71 -12.26 11.93
C THR A 23 -4.49 -10.89 12.59
N LEU A 24 -5.00 -9.82 11.98
CA LEU A 24 -4.92 -8.47 12.56
C LEU A 24 -5.64 -8.37 13.90
N LYS A 25 -6.80 -9.00 14.06
CA LYS A 25 -7.52 -9.01 15.33
C LYS A 25 -6.75 -9.71 16.42
N ASP A 26 -6.14 -10.85 16.12
CA ASP A 26 -5.31 -11.59 17.07
C ASP A 26 -4.15 -10.70 17.58
N VAL A 27 -3.43 -10.06 16.65
CA VAL A 27 -2.31 -9.15 17.01
C VAL A 27 -2.81 -7.95 17.81
N VAL A 28 -3.93 -7.36 17.41
CA VAL A 28 -4.52 -6.22 18.15
C VAL A 28 -4.95 -6.63 19.56
N ASP A 29 -5.49 -7.83 19.73
CA ASP A 29 -5.86 -8.32 21.08
C ASP A 29 -4.60 -8.55 21.95
N GLU A 30 -3.51 -9.07 21.38
CA GLU A 30 -2.20 -9.21 22.04
C GLU A 30 -1.62 -7.84 22.46
N ARG A 31 -1.63 -6.84 21.59
CA ARG A 31 -1.16 -5.48 21.88
C ARG A 31 -2.02 -4.76 22.91
N ARG A 32 -3.32 -4.93 22.84
CA ARG A 32 -4.25 -4.39 23.85
C ARG A 32 -4.03 -4.97 25.23
N ALA A 33 -3.68 -6.25 25.32
CA ALA A 33 -3.32 -6.88 26.59
C ALA A 33 -2.07 -6.24 27.22
N GLN A 34 -1.21 -5.62 26.41
CA GLN A 34 -0.03 -4.85 26.81
C GLN A 34 -0.36 -3.37 27.11
N GLY A 35 -1.63 -2.96 26.97
CA GLY A 35 -2.09 -1.60 27.29
C GLY A 35 -2.09 -0.63 26.10
N GLU A 36 -1.80 -1.11 24.88
CA GLU A 36 -1.78 -0.25 23.68
C GLU A 36 -3.20 0.13 23.23
N LYS A 37 -3.33 1.37 22.75
CA LYS A 37 -4.59 1.91 22.22
C LYS A 37 -4.65 1.68 20.71
N ILE A 38 -4.97 0.47 20.33
CA ILE A 38 -5.01 0.03 18.93
C ILE A 38 -6.35 -0.64 18.60
N GLY A 39 -6.80 -0.50 17.34
CA GLY A 39 -8.04 -1.09 16.87
C GLY A 39 -7.97 -1.60 15.44
N VAL A 40 -8.93 -2.43 15.06
CA VAL A 40 -9.14 -2.88 13.67
C VAL A 40 -10.50 -2.44 13.20
N LEU A 41 -10.56 -1.75 12.06
CA LEU A 41 -11.76 -1.47 11.30
C LEU A 41 -11.81 -2.43 10.11
N SER A 42 -12.76 -3.34 10.13
CA SER A 42 -12.99 -4.28 9.02
C SER A 42 -13.97 -3.70 8.01
N ILE A 43 -13.55 -3.54 6.77
CA ILE A 43 -14.44 -3.16 5.67
C ILE A 43 -15.15 -4.41 5.17
N CYS A 44 -16.47 -4.47 5.33
CA CYS A 44 -17.29 -5.61 4.90
C CYS A 44 -17.94 -5.37 3.53
N SER A 45 -18.24 -4.12 3.18
CA SER A 45 -18.81 -3.74 1.89
C SER A 45 -17.88 -2.77 1.20
N PHE A 46 -17.42 -3.12 0.00
CA PHE A 46 -16.52 -2.28 -0.79
C PHE A 46 -17.24 -1.54 -1.93
N ARG A 47 -18.38 -2.07 -2.37
CA ARG A 47 -19.24 -1.44 -3.38
C ARG A 47 -20.71 -1.63 -3.01
N PRO A 48 -21.43 -0.55 -2.69
CA PRO A 48 -20.95 0.82 -2.53
C PRO A 48 -20.04 0.95 -1.30
N PHE A 49 -19.04 1.86 -1.37
CA PHE A 49 -18.15 2.11 -0.23
C PHE A 49 -18.87 2.99 0.81
N PRO A 50 -18.83 2.62 2.11
CA PRO A 50 -19.53 3.33 3.16
C PRO A 50 -18.73 4.53 3.67
N PHE A 51 -18.53 5.57 2.84
CA PHE A 51 -17.66 6.73 3.13
C PHE A 51 -17.99 7.39 4.46
N GLU A 52 -19.24 7.69 4.72
CA GLU A 52 -19.67 8.36 5.94
C GLU A 52 -19.40 7.51 7.19
N ALA A 53 -19.73 6.22 7.15
CA ALA A 53 -19.50 5.31 8.28
C ALA A 53 -18.02 5.12 8.57
N VAL A 54 -17.20 5.02 7.53
CA VAL A 54 -15.73 4.91 7.66
C VAL A 54 -15.14 6.20 8.20
N GLY A 55 -15.50 7.37 7.65
CA GLY A 55 -15.05 8.67 8.14
C GLY A 55 -15.43 8.88 9.62
N ASN A 56 -16.67 8.58 10.01
CA ASN A 56 -17.11 8.67 11.41
C ASN A 56 -16.35 7.72 12.35
N ALA A 57 -15.95 6.54 11.88
CA ALA A 57 -15.18 5.59 12.67
C ALA A 57 -13.72 6.03 12.84
N LEU A 58 -13.15 6.75 11.87
CA LEU A 58 -11.74 7.11 11.81
C LEU A 58 -11.41 8.53 12.27
N LYS A 59 -12.37 9.45 12.29
CA LYS A 59 -12.15 10.88 12.59
C LYS A 59 -11.45 11.21 13.91
N ASN A 60 -11.49 10.30 14.88
CA ASN A 60 -10.85 10.48 16.17
C ASN A 60 -9.55 9.66 16.32
N ALA A 61 -9.11 8.96 15.29
CA ALA A 61 -7.84 8.27 15.29
C ALA A 61 -6.69 9.29 15.17
N LYS A 62 -5.56 8.99 15.78
CA LYS A 62 -4.31 9.72 15.52
C LYS A 62 -3.62 9.15 14.27
N THR A 63 -3.54 7.84 14.21
CA THR A 63 -2.85 7.12 13.14
C THR A 63 -3.79 6.11 12.50
N ILE A 64 -3.84 6.09 11.19
CA ILE A 64 -4.58 5.11 10.39
C ILE A 64 -3.59 4.34 9.55
N ILE A 65 -3.68 3.02 9.60
CA ILE A 65 -2.89 2.13 8.75
C ILE A 65 -3.87 1.41 7.81
N SER A 66 -3.84 1.75 6.52
CA SER A 66 -4.53 0.98 5.49
C SER A 66 -3.72 -0.27 5.19
N PHE A 67 -4.27 -1.42 5.53
CA PHE A 67 -3.61 -2.71 5.34
C PHE A 67 -4.29 -3.47 4.21
N GLU A 68 -3.62 -3.57 3.07
CA GLU A 68 -4.24 -4.13 1.88
C GLU A 68 -3.27 -4.96 1.01
N LYS A 69 -3.84 -5.82 0.19
CA LYS A 69 -3.09 -6.69 -0.73
C LYS A 69 -3.01 -6.11 -2.15
N ALA A 70 -3.84 -5.13 -2.44
CA ALA A 70 -3.91 -4.50 -3.75
C ALA A 70 -3.01 -3.27 -3.82
N PHE A 71 -2.26 -3.15 -4.90
CA PHE A 71 -1.44 -2.00 -5.21
C PHE A 71 -1.64 -1.59 -6.66
N GLN A 72 -1.85 -0.32 -6.88
CA GLN A 72 -2.01 0.26 -8.22
C GLN A 72 -0.90 1.27 -8.47
N VAL A 73 -0.09 1.00 -9.49
CA VAL A 73 1.04 1.86 -9.86
C VAL A 73 0.55 3.29 -10.15
N GLY A 74 1.16 4.27 -9.50
CA GLY A 74 0.83 5.69 -9.65
C GLY A 74 -0.34 6.20 -8.81
N ILE A 75 -1.07 5.28 -8.11
CA ILE A 75 -2.21 5.66 -7.25
C ILE A 75 -1.98 5.18 -5.81
N GLY A 76 -1.28 4.06 -5.61
CA GLY A 76 -1.11 3.43 -4.31
C GLY A 76 -2.15 2.36 -4.03
N GLY A 77 -2.57 2.27 -2.78
CA GLY A 77 -3.60 1.34 -2.34
C GLY A 77 -5.02 1.78 -2.72
N ILE A 78 -5.86 0.80 -2.98
CA ILE A 78 -7.26 1.07 -3.37
C ILE A 78 -8.10 1.43 -2.14
N VAL A 79 -7.88 0.74 -1.02
CA VAL A 79 -8.59 1.01 0.24
C VAL A 79 -8.14 2.34 0.83
N SER A 80 -6.83 2.64 0.80
CA SER A 80 -6.28 3.91 1.28
C SER A 80 -6.87 5.11 0.55
N SER A 81 -7.03 5.04 -0.77
CA SER A 81 -7.68 6.09 -1.56
C SER A 81 -9.13 6.34 -1.11
N HIS A 82 -9.89 5.28 -0.78
CA HIS A 82 -11.26 5.41 -0.26
C HIS A 82 -11.28 5.96 1.17
N ILE A 83 -10.31 5.59 2.00
CA ILE A 83 -10.15 6.16 3.35
C ILE A 83 -9.87 7.65 3.24
N PHE A 84 -8.95 8.06 2.39
CA PHE A 84 -8.64 9.47 2.14
C PHE A 84 -9.89 10.26 1.77
N HIS A 85 -10.71 9.74 0.86
CA HIS A 85 -11.99 10.35 0.51
C HIS A 85 -13.00 10.39 1.66
N SER A 86 -12.95 9.42 2.58
CA SER A 86 -13.83 9.40 3.76
C SER A 86 -13.44 10.46 4.80
N LEU A 87 -12.20 10.94 4.76
CA LEU A 87 -11.63 11.90 5.71
C LEU A 87 -11.63 13.34 5.19
N ARG A 88 -12.00 13.57 3.93
CA ARG A 88 -11.89 14.87 3.24
C ARG A 88 -12.58 16.06 3.94
N ASP A 89 -13.64 15.77 4.69
CA ASP A 89 -14.44 16.79 5.37
C ASP A 89 -13.97 17.03 6.83
N ILE A 90 -12.83 16.43 7.22
CA ILE A 90 -12.21 16.63 8.53
C ILE A 90 -11.31 17.87 8.47
N ASP A 91 -11.32 18.64 9.56
CA ASP A 91 -10.44 19.79 9.73
C ASP A 91 -8.97 19.37 9.47
N PRO A 92 -8.22 20.08 8.61
CA PRO A 92 -6.83 19.77 8.31
C PRO A 92 -5.93 19.64 9.54
N ASP A 93 -6.16 20.45 10.58
CA ASP A 93 -5.41 20.41 11.83
C ASP A 93 -5.70 19.17 12.70
N LEU A 94 -6.78 18.46 12.38
CA LEU A 94 -7.23 17.26 13.09
C LEU A 94 -7.10 16.00 12.23
N HIS A 95 -6.50 16.13 11.05
CA HIS A 95 -6.37 15.01 10.11
C HIS A 95 -5.47 13.92 10.69
N PRO A 96 -5.91 12.66 10.73
CA PRO A 96 -5.07 11.56 11.18
C PRO A 96 -3.95 11.29 10.17
N ASP A 97 -2.79 10.82 10.68
CA ASP A 97 -1.71 10.32 9.83
C ASP A 97 -2.17 9.03 9.14
N LEU A 98 -2.12 9.00 7.83
CA LEU A 98 -2.51 7.84 7.01
C LEU A 98 -1.26 7.17 6.42
N TYR A 99 -1.07 5.91 6.77
CA TYR A 99 -0.03 5.04 6.22
C TYR A 99 -0.65 3.95 5.36
N GLU A 100 -0.05 3.69 4.22
CA GLU A 100 -0.42 2.61 3.31
C GLU A 100 0.53 1.44 3.48
N VAL A 101 0.00 0.29 3.88
CA VAL A 101 0.78 -0.95 4.02
C VAL A 101 0.26 -1.98 3.04
N ILE A 102 1.10 -2.31 2.09
CA ILE A 102 0.84 -3.32 1.07
C ILE A 102 1.50 -4.63 1.51
N ALA A 103 0.69 -5.67 1.70
CA ALA A 103 1.15 -6.95 2.21
C ALA A 103 0.58 -8.14 1.44
N GLY A 104 1.31 -9.23 1.39
CA GLY A 104 0.86 -10.48 0.79
C GLY A 104 0.82 -10.48 -0.74
N LEU A 105 1.55 -9.58 -1.40
CA LEU A 105 1.72 -9.63 -2.86
C LEU A 105 2.37 -10.94 -3.29
N GLY A 106 1.95 -11.45 -4.45
CA GLY A 106 2.47 -12.71 -4.97
C GLY A 106 2.11 -13.96 -4.14
N GLY A 107 1.11 -13.87 -3.26
CA GLY A 107 0.69 -14.99 -2.41
C GLY A 107 1.55 -15.18 -1.16
N ARG A 108 2.40 -14.23 -0.80
CA ARG A 108 3.20 -14.27 0.44
C ARG A 108 2.31 -14.34 1.68
N ASN A 109 2.73 -15.12 2.64
CA ASN A 109 2.04 -15.24 3.92
C ASN A 109 2.23 -13.95 4.74
N ILE A 110 1.14 -13.46 5.30
CA ILE A 110 1.16 -12.35 6.25
C ILE A 110 1.22 -12.98 7.65
N THR A 111 2.33 -12.76 8.34
CA THR A 111 2.58 -13.34 9.66
C THR A 111 2.22 -12.37 10.78
N LYS A 112 1.92 -12.88 11.98
CA LYS A 112 1.76 -12.03 13.16
C LYS A 112 3.04 -11.23 13.46
N HIS A 113 4.20 -11.84 13.26
CA HIS A 113 5.50 -11.20 13.46
C HIS A 113 5.66 -9.96 12.59
N SER A 114 5.44 -10.09 11.28
CA SER A 114 5.51 -8.94 10.36
C SER A 114 4.54 -7.81 10.74
N ILE A 115 3.35 -8.16 11.25
CA ILE A 115 2.38 -7.16 11.72
C ILE A 115 2.88 -6.48 13.00
N HIS A 116 3.48 -7.22 13.93
CA HIS A 116 4.07 -6.64 15.13
C HIS A 116 5.20 -5.68 14.79
N ASP A 117 6.12 -6.06 13.90
CA ASP A 117 7.23 -5.22 13.45
C ASP A 117 6.74 -3.93 12.76
N MET A 118 5.71 -4.04 11.93
CA MET A 118 5.05 -2.89 11.31
C MET A 118 4.47 -1.94 12.36
N LEU A 119 3.81 -2.46 13.40
CA LEU A 119 3.24 -1.65 14.47
C LEU A 119 4.31 -0.98 15.32
N ASP A 120 5.42 -1.67 15.59
CA ASP A 120 6.56 -1.09 16.31
C ASP A 120 7.18 0.06 15.52
N SER A 121 7.32 -0.10 14.19
CA SER A 121 7.78 0.97 13.30
C SER A 121 6.81 2.16 13.27
N ALA A 122 5.51 1.89 13.27
CA ALA A 122 4.50 2.95 13.33
C ALA A 122 4.56 3.73 14.65
N GLN A 123 4.77 3.06 15.78
CA GLN A 123 4.90 3.71 17.08
C GLN A 123 6.16 4.59 17.19
N LYS A 124 7.24 4.18 16.54
CA LYS A 124 8.50 4.93 16.47
C LYS A 124 8.48 6.06 15.43
N ASN A 125 7.38 6.22 14.69
CA ASN A 125 7.28 7.11 13.52
C ASN A 125 8.33 6.80 12.44
N GLU A 126 8.72 5.54 12.30
CA GLU A 126 9.66 5.04 11.29
C GLU A 126 8.94 4.41 10.08
N LEU A 127 7.61 4.33 10.13
CA LEU A 127 6.82 3.78 9.03
C LEU A 127 6.75 4.79 7.88
N GLU A 128 7.12 4.35 6.69
CA GLU A 128 7.01 5.18 5.49
C GLU A 128 5.53 5.33 5.08
N PRO A 129 5.14 6.47 4.45
CA PRO A 129 3.76 6.67 4.00
C PRO A 129 3.21 5.55 3.12
N LEU A 130 4.07 4.93 2.30
CA LEU A 130 3.81 3.71 1.55
C LEU A 130 4.85 2.66 1.90
N THR A 131 4.43 1.58 2.52
CA THR A 131 5.30 0.50 2.97
C THR A 131 4.88 -0.82 2.35
N PHE A 132 5.83 -1.54 1.77
CA PHE A 132 5.64 -2.92 1.33
C PHE A 132 6.13 -3.86 2.43
N LEU A 133 5.21 -4.59 3.04
CA LEU A 133 5.52 -5.54 4.10
C LEU A 133 6.18 -6.79 3.53
N ASP A 134 7.21 -7.28 4.20
CA ASP A 134 7.97 -8.49 3.81
C ASP A 134 8.57 -8.43 2.38
N LEU A 135 8.95 -7.23 1.93
CA LEU A 135 9.64 -7.05 0.67
C LEU A 135 11.08 -7.56 0.78
N ASP A 136 11.45 -8.48 -0.10
CA ASP A 136 12.84 -8.90 -0.27
C ASP A 136 13.60 -7.86 -1.12
N ARG A 137 14.24 -6.92 -0.43
CA ARG A 137 14.96 -5.81 -1.09
C ARG A 137 16.12 -6.31 -1.95
N THR A 138 16.79 -7.39 -1.55
CA THR A 138 17.92 -7.94 -2.32
C THR A 138 17.46 -8.53 -3.65
N LEU A 139 16.30 -9.19 -3.64
CA LEU A 139 15.69 -9.71 -4.85
C LEU A 139 15.23 -8.58 -5.78
N VAL A 140 14.67 -7.51 -5.22
CA VAL A 140 14.21 -6.34 -6.00
C VAL A 140 15.42 -5.63 -6.63
N GLU A 141 16.50 -5.40 -5.88
CA GLU A 141 17.72 -4.78 -6.38
C GLU A 141 18.35 -5.62 -7.52
N ALA A 142 18.46 -6.93 -7.32
CA ALA A 142 18.98 -7.84 -8.35
C ALA A 142 18.11 -7.83 -9.62
N GLU A 143 16.79 -7.74 -9.48
CA GLU A 143 15.89 -7.69 -10.62
C GLU A 143 15.92 -6.31 -11.33
N LEU A 144 16.11 -5.21 -10.59
CA LEU A 144 16.32 -3.88 -11.18
C LEU A 144 17.64 -3.83 -11.98
N GLU A 145 18.75 -4.34 -11.44
CA GLU A 145 20.03 -4.44 -12.16
C GLU A 145 19.89 -5.27 -13.42
N ARG A 146 19.15 -6.39 -13.34
CA ARG A 146 18.87 -7.24 -14.49
C ARG A 146 18.05 -6.50 -15.55
N GLN A 147 17.04 -5.73 -15.14
CA GLN A 147 16.23 -4.93 -16.06
C GLN A 147 17.05 -3.80 -16.71
N GLU A 148 17.97 -3.16 -16.01
CA GLU A 148 18.88 -2.18 -16.60
C GLU A 148 19.78 -2.79 -17.68
N THR A 149 20.23 -4.02 -17.45
CA THR A 149 21.03 -4.77 -18.43
C THR A 149 20.19 -5.15 -19.65
N VAL A 150 18.92 -5.54 -19.47
CA VAL A 150 17.97 -5.87 -20.52
C VAL A 150 17.44 -4.62 -21.24
N ARG A 151 17.36 -3.47 -20.57
CA ARG A 151 16.99 -2.18 -21.18
C ARG A 151 17.89 -1.75 -22.35
N ARG A 152 19.10 -2.28 -22.44
CA ARG A 152 19.93 -2.11 -23.66
C ARG A 152 19.32 -2.74 -24.90
N SER A 153 18.36 -3.61 -24.75
CA SER A 153 17.60 -4.19 -25.88
C SER A 153 16.41 -3.34 -26.32
N GLY A 154 16.04 -2.30 -25.53
CA GLY A 154 14.88 -1.42 -25.75
C GLY A 154 13.52 -2.12 -25.71
N PRO A 155 12.42 -1.41 -25.53
CA PRO A 155 11.09 -1.92 -25.81
C PRO A 155 11.01 -2.38 -27.27
N MET A 156 10.17 -3.36 -27.56
CA MET A 156 9.99 -3.89 -28.94
C MET A 156 9.70 -2.77 -29.96
N ALA A 157 8.99 -1.71 -29.54
CA ALA A 157 8.72 -0.54 -30.36
C ALA A 157 9.99 0.26 -30.69
N GLU A 158 10.92 0.45 -29.75
CA GLU A 158 12.20 1.13 -29.99
C GLU A 158 13.12 0.31 -30.88
N ASN A 159 13.11 -1.02 -30.75
CA ASN A 159 13.85 -1.90 -31.61
C ASN A 159 13.28 -1.86 -33.05
N MET A 160 11.95 -1.85 -33.21
CA MET A 160 11.30 -1.68 -34.52
C MET A 160 11.63 -0.34 -35.15
N LEU A 161 11.60 0.77 -34.39
CA LEU A 161 11.96 2.10 -34.87
C LEU A 161 13.42 2.19 -35.31
N ARG A 162 14.33 1.53 -34.55
CA ARG A 162 15.75 1.45 -34.88
C ARG A 162 15.95 0.68 -36.20
N ASP A 163 15.29 -0.45 -36.37
CA ASP A 163 15.37 -1.26 -37.60
C ASP A 163 14.81 -0.50 -38.81
N VAL A 164 13.71 0.23 -38.64
CA VAL A 164 13.13 1.08 -39.70
C VAL A 164 14.10 2.19 -40.09
N ASN A 165 14.70 2.88 -39.12
CA ASN A 165 15.67 3.95 -39.38
C ASN A 165 16.94 3.40 -40.08
N THR A 166 17.42 2.23 -39.65
CA THR A 166 18.57 1.58 -40.30
C THR A 166 18.31 1.22 -41.73
N ARG A 167 17.14 0.66 -42.02
CA ARG A 167 16.71 0.33 -43.41
C ARG A 167 16.49 1.59 -44.27
N ALA A 168 15.92 2.65 -43.68
CA ALA A 168 15.72 3.91 -44.38
C ALA A 168 17.07 4.56 -44.74
N ASN A 169 18.05 4.53 -43.84
CA ASN A 169 19.39 5.06 -44.09
C ASN A 169 20.18 4.24 -45.14
N GLN A 170 20.02 2.91 -45.11
CA GLN A 170 20.60 2.03 -46.13
C GLN A 170 20.00 2.29 -47.52
N ALA A 171 18.68 2.46 -47.61
CA ALA A 171 17.99 2.77 -48.83
C ALA A 171 18.35 4.16 -49.41
N ALA A 172 18.59 5.15 -48.53
CA ALA A 172 19.04 6.50 -48.89
C ALA A 172 20.47 6.48 -49.49
N ASN A 173 21.38 5.74 -48.81
CA ASN A 173 22.77 5.57 -49.30
C ASN A 173 22.87 4.78 -50.59
N ALA A 174 21.99 3.82 -50.83
CA ALA A 174 21.96 3.05 -52.08
C ALA A 174 21.42 3.85 -53.30
N ARG A 175 20.74 4.98 -53.08
CA ARG A 175 20.25 5.89 -54.11
C ARG A 175 21.25 6.97 -54.50
N ASN A 176 22.29 7.17 -53.66
CA ASN A 176 23.31 8.21 -53.86
C ASN A 176 24.63 7.62 -54.43
N ASN A 177 24.68 6.33 -54.74
CA ASN A 177 25.73 5.61 -55.46
C ASN A 177 25.17 5.10 -56.82
#